data_d5b1840a056d084c98058a0c1faaa4d5
#
_entry.id   d5b1840a056d084c98058a0c1faaa4d5
#
_cell.length_a   1.000
_cell.length_b   1.000
_cell.length_c   1.000
_cell.angle_alpha   90.00
_cell.angle_beta   90.00
_cell.angle_gamma   90.00
#
_symmetry.space_group_name_H-M   'P 1'
#
loop_
_entity.id
_entity.type
_entity.pdbx_description
1 polymer ?
#
loop_
_entity_poly.entity_id
_entity_poly.type
_entity_poly.pdbx_seq_one_letter_code
_entity_poly.pdbx_strand_id
1 'polypeptide(L)'
;MVNSNNSFDVIVIGSGISGGWAAKEFCEKGFKTLVLERGFDVQHVKDYPTAYMDPWQFDHHLQVPLKIKQENPIAARCYAFNEDAMHFFTKDK
;
A
#
# COMPACT_ATOMS: atom_id res chain seq x y z
N MET A 1 18.96 -25.41 -0.74
CA MET A 1 19.13 -25.39 0.73
C MET A 1 18.52 -24.10 1.29
N VAL A 2 17.65 -24.22 2.27
CA VAL A 2 17.04 -23.07 2.90
C VAL A 2 18.03 -22.44 3.87
N ASN A 3 18.36 -21.17 3.67
CA ASN A 3 19.20 -20.42 4.58
C ASN A 3 18.37 -20.06 5.82
N SER A 4 18.88 -20.35 7.03
CA SER A 4 18.19 -20.02 8.29
C SER A 4 17.82 -18.54 8.40
N ASN A 5 18.60 -17.64 7.76
CA ASN A 5 18.31 -16.20 7.73
C ASN A 5 17.07 -15.85 6.92
N ASN A 6 16.59 -16.77 6.07
CA ASN A 6 15.40 -16.59 5.24
C ASN A 6 14.16 -17.29 5.82
N SER A 7 14.26 -17.77 7.06
CA SER A 7 13.13 -18.40 7.75
C SER A 7 12.45 -17.41 8.67
N PHE A 8 11.11 -17.38 8.63
CA PHE A 8 10.30 -16.47 9.44
C PHE A 8 9.20 -17.26 10.16
N ASP A 9 8.88 -16.83 11.38
CA ASP A 9 7.79 -17.44 12.15
C ASP A 9 6.42 -16.97 11.65
N VAL A 10 6.33 -15.70 11.21
CA VAL A 10 5.10 -15.08 10.76
C VAL A 10 5.37 -14.26 9.52
N ILE A 11 4.45 -14.33 8.56
CA ILE A 11 4.45 -13.47 7.38
C ILE A 11 3.18 -12.64 7.37
N VAL A 12 3.32 -11.31 7.37
CA VAL A 12 2.21 -10.36 7.30
C VAL A 12 2.17 -9.78 5.90
N ILE A 13 1.03 -9.87 5.24
CA ILE A 13 0.85 -9.35 3.89
C ILE A 13 0.11 -8.03 3.97
N GLY A 14 0.79 -6.95 3.61
CA GLY A 14 0.29 -5.59 3.68
C GLY A 14 0.71 -4.90 4.98
N SER A 15 1.16 -3.64 4.86
CA SER A 15 1.60 -2.83 6.00
C SER A 15 0.59 -1.73 6.38
N GLY A 16 -0.65 -1.88 5.94
CA GLY A 16 -1.72 -0.94 6.30
C GLY A 16 -2.07 -0.99 7.79
N ILE A 17 -3.21 -0.42 8.15
CA ILE A 17 -3.64 -0.30 9.56
C ILE A 17 -3.63 -1.67 10.25
N SER A 18 -4.27 -2.66 9.65
CA SER A 18 -4.36 -4.00 10.25
C SER A 18 -3.03 -4.74 10.23
N GLY A 19 -2.33 -4.71 9.10
CA GLY A 19 -1.06 -5.42 8.94
C GLY A 19 0.04 -4.83 9.81
N GLY A 20 0.12 -3.51 9.89
CA GLY A 20 1.08 -2.82 10.75
C GLY A 20 0.87 -3.17 12.22
N TRP A 21 -0.37 -3.19 12.68
CA TRP A 21 -0.70 -3.57 14.06
C TRP A 21 -0.34 -5.03 14.34
N ALA A 22 -0.69 -5.93 13.42
CA ALA A 22 -0.36 -7.36 13.55
C ALA A 22 1.14 -7.58 13.63
N ALA A 23 1.91 -6.91 12.76
CA ALA A 23 3.37 -7.00 12.76
C ALA A 23 3.95 -6.54 14.10
N LYS A 24 3.45 -5.42 14.63
CA LYS A 24 3.86 -4.90 15.93
C LYS A 24 3.65 -5.94 17.04
N GLU A 25 2.45 -6.53 17.10
CA GLU A 25 2.10 -7.49 18.13
C GLU A 25 2.96 -8.75 18.05
N PHE A 26 3.19 -9.29 16.85
CA PHE A 26 4.03 -10.46 16.67
C PHE A 26 5.49 -10.20 17.03
N CYS A 27 6.02 -9.03 16.65
CA CYS A 27 7.40 -8.66 17.00
C CYS A 27 7.57 -8.50 18.51
N GLU A 28 6.62 -7.87 19.18
CA GLU A 28 6.66 -7.71 20.64
C GLU A 28 6.60 -9.04 21.39
N LYS A 29 5.97 -10.04 20.80
CA LYS A 29 5.88 -11.39 21.36
C LYS A 29 7.10 -12.28 21.03
N GLY A 30 8.08 -11.72 20.31
CA GLY A 30 9.32 -12.40 20.04
C GLY A 30 9.34 -13.22 18.75
N PHE A 31 8.31 -13.13 17.92
CA PHE A 31 8.29 -13.83 16.63
C PHE A 31 9.14 -13.09 15.60
N LYS A 32 9.89 -13.87 14.80
CA LYS A 32 10.59 -13.33 13.65
C LYS A 32 9.58 -13.09 12.53
N THR A 33 9.25 -11.82 12.26
CA THR A 33 8.16 -11.43 11.39
C THR A 33 8.65 -10.81 10.10
N LEU A 34 8.10 -11.25 8.98
CA LEU A 34 8.32 -10.64 7.67
C LEU A 34 7.05 -9.92 7.24
N VAL A 35 7.18 -8.66 6.85
CA VAL A 35 6.07 -7.88 6.27
C VAL A 35 6.33 -7.72 4.78
N LEU A 36 5.35 -8.11 3.97
CA LEU A 36 5.39 -7.94 2.52
C LEU A 36 4.43 -6.82 2.14
N GLU A 37 4.96 -5.76 1.56
CA GLU A 37 4.18 -4.60 1.15
C GLU A 37 4.21 -4.44 -0.37
N ARG A 38 3.04 -4.19 -0.94
CA ARG A 38 2.86 -3.98 -2.37
C ARG A 38 3.40 -2.61 -2.85
N GLY A 39 3.29 -1.60 -2.00
CA GLY A 39 3.72 -0.25 -2.31
C GLY A 39 5.20 -0.01 -2.04
N PHE A 40 5.63 1.22 -2.28
CA PHE A 40 6.99 1.63 -1.93
C PHE A 40 6.99 2.39 -0.59
N ASP A 41 8.18 2.73 -0.10
CA ASP A 41 8.33 3.45 1.17
C ASP A 41 7.90 4.91 1.00
N VAL A 42 6.67 5.21 1.41
CA VAL A 42 6.05 6.54 1.24
C VAL A 42 6.54 7.49 2.33
N GLN A 43 7.15 8.58 1.91
CA GLN A 43 7.63 9.61 2.83
C GLN A 43 6.49 10.55 3.21
N HIS A 44 6.35 10.84 4.50
CA HIS A 44 5.28 11.69 5.01
C HIS A 44 5.29 13.07 4.34
N VAL A 45 4.15 13.52 3.87
CA VAL A 45 3.89 14.79 3.17
C VAL A 45 4.62 14.92 1.83
N LYS A 46 5.88 14.50 1.76
CA LYS A 46 6.69 14.61 0.54
C LYS A 46 6.07 13.87 -0.64
N ASP A 47 5.58 12.65 -0.38
CA ASP A 47 5.00 11.79 -1.43
C ASP A 47 3.49 11.92 -1.56
N TYR A 48 2.85 12.62 -0.63
CA TYR A 48 1.42 12.90 -0.70
C TYR A 48 1.10 14.35 -0.33
N PRO A 49 1.47 15.31 -1.18
CA PRO A 49 1.18 16.72 -0.93
C PRO A 49 -0.33 17.01 -0.89
N THR A 50 -1.12 16.06 -1.39
CA THR A 50 -2.59 16.13 -1.40
C THR A 50 -3.21 16.20 0.00
N ALA A 51 -2.45 15.90 1.06
CA ALA A 51 -2.96 15.94 2.44
C ALA A 51 -3.51 17.31 2.84
N TYR A 52 -3.02 18.39 2.22
CA TYR A 52 -3.43 19.75 2.50
C TYR A 52 -4.33 20.36 1.42
N MET A 53 -4.78 19.55 0.47
CA MET A 53 -5.63 20.02 -0.63
C MET A 53 -7.11 19.91 -0.28
N ASP A 54 -7.87 20.90 -0.71
CA ASP A 54 -9.33 20.85 -0.63
C ASP A 54 -9.88 19.95 -1.74
N PRO A 55 -11.09 19.38 -1.58
CA PRO A 55 -11.65 18.46 -2.56
C PRO A 55 -11.70 18.99 -4.01
N TRP A 56 -11.91 20.27 -4.19
CA TRP A 56 -11.98 20.88 -5.52
C TRP A 56 -10.62 21.10 -6.17
N GLN A 57 -9.53 20.93 -5.42
CA GLN A 57 -8.17 21.08 -5.93
C GLN A 57 -7.62 19.79 -6.54
N PHE A 58 -8.31 18.66 -6.31
CA PHE A 58 -7.89 17.38 -6.89
C PHE A 58 -8.29 17.29 -8.35
N ASP A 59 -7.40 16.73 -9.15
CA ASP A 59 -7.67 16.43 -10.54
C ASP A 59 -8.84 15.47 -10.67
N HIS A 60 -9.72 15.71 -11.65
CA HIS A 60 -10.90 14.87 -11.90
C HIS A 60 -11.79 14.66 -10.67
N HIS A 61 -11.71 15.54 -9.67
CA HIS A 61 -12.48 15.44 -8.42
C HIS A 61 -12.35 14.06 -7.75
N LEU A 62 -11.13 13.51 -7.75
CA LEU A 62 -10.79 12.19 -7.22
C LEU A 62 -11.33 11.01 -8.03
N GLN A 63 -11.94 11.27 -9.17
CA GLN A 63 -12.42 10.20 -10.03
C GLN A 63 -11.29 9.71 -10.94
N VAL A 64 -11.22 8.41 -11.11
CA VAL A 64 -10.16 7.79 -11.92
C VAL A 64 -10.61 7.74 -13.38
N PRO A 65 -9.80 8.26 -14.33
CA PRO A 65 -10.12 8.15 -15.75
C PRO A 65 -10.31 6.70 -16.20
N LEU A 66 -11.19 6.51 -17.18
CA LEU A 66 -11.49 5.18 -17.71
C LEU A 66 -10.25 4.44 -18.20
N LYS A 67 -9.34 5.14 -18.84
CA LYS A 67 -8.09 4.56 -19.32
C LYS A 67 -7.30 3.89 -18.19
N ILE A 68 -7.16 4.57 -17.07
CA ILE A 68 -6.42 4.05 -15.91
C ILE A 68 -7.15 2.83 -15.33
N LYS A 69 -8.48 2.85 -15.28
CA LYS A 69 -9.27 1.71 -14.83
C LYS A 69 -9.08 0.48 -15.73
N GLN A 70 -8.99 0.71 -17.03
CA GLN A 70 -8.77 -0.36 -18.00
C GLN A 70 -7.35 -0.96 -17.90
N GLU A 71 -6.37 -0.12 -17.56
CA GLU A 71 -4.99 -0.56 -17.37
C GLU A 71 -4.79 -1.32 -16.05
N ASN A 72 -5.64 -1.06 -15.07
CA ASN A 72 -5.54 -1.64 -13.73
C ASN A 72 -6.88 -2.25 -13.30
N PRO A 73 -7.34 -3.32 -13.95
CA PRO A 73 -8.67 -3.86 -13.72
C PRO A 73 -8.86 -4.46 -12.31
N ILE A 74 -7.79 -4.94 -11.71
CA ILE A 74 -7.86 -5.52 -10.36
C ILE A 74 -7.91 -4.39 -9.33
N ALA A 75 -6.99 -3.45 -9.40
CA ALA A 75 -6.92 -2.31 -8.48
C ALA A 75 -8.18 -1.44 -8.56
N ALA A 76 -8.77 -1.30 -9.75
CA ALA A 76 -9.96 -0.49 -9.97
C ALA A 76 -11.20 -0.99 -9.22
N ARG A 77 -11.18 -2.23 -8.72
CA ARG A 77 -12.26 -2.80 -7.91
C ARG A 77 -12.18 -2.39 -6.44
N CYS A 78 -11.06 -1.81 -6.03
CA CYS A 78 -10.87 -1.38 -4.64
C CYS A 78 -11.55 -0.03 -4.42
N TYR A 79 -12.21 0.12 -3.27
CA TYR A 79 -12.87 1.38 -2.92
C TYR A 79 -11.90 2.55 -2.78
N ALA A 80 -10.66 2.27 -2.46
CA ALA A 80 -9.62 3.28 -2.27
C ALA A 80 -8.81 3.57 -3.53
N PHE A 81 -9.23 3.04 -4.68
CA PHE A 81 -8.53 3.27 -5.94
C PHE A 81 -8.84 4.67 -6.46
N ASN A 82 -7.85 5.53 -6.46
CA ASN A 82 -7.97 6.88 -7.01
C ASN A 82 -6.66 7.28 -7.71
N GLU A 83 -6.74 8.30 -8.55
CA GLU A 83 -5.61 8.73 -9.37
C GLU A 83 -4.42 9.20 -8.51
N ASP A 84 -4.70 9.91 -7.43
CA ASP A 84 -3.67 10.48 -6.58
C ASP A 84 -2.87 9.45 -5.80
N ALA A 85 -3.44 8.27 -5.58
CA ALA A 85 -2.79 7.18 -4.85
C ALA A 85 -2.12 6.15 -5.77
N MET A 86 -2.32 6.24 -7.08
CA MET A 86 -1.82 5.23 -8.03
C MET A 86 -0.32 5.02 -7.96
N HIS A 87 0.43 6.09 -7.75
CA HIS A 87 1.89 6.02 -7.74
C HIS A 87 2.48 5.33 -6.52
N PHE A 88 1.66 5.10 -5.48
CA PHE A 88 2.13 4.43 -4.26
C PHE A 88 2.23 2.91 -4.41
N PHE A 89 1.60 2.33 -5.40
CA PHE A 89 1.46 0.88 -5.52
C PHE A 89 2.02 0.36 -6.83
N THR A 90 2.38 -0.92 -6.81
CA THR A 90 2.73 -1.61 -8.06
C THR A 90 1.49 -1.72 -8.93
N LYS A 91 1.70 -1.57 -10.24
CA LYS A 91 0.60 -1.64 -11.20
C LYS A 91 0.16 -3.08 -11.43
N ASP A 92 -1.07 -3.26 -11.87
CA ASP A 92 -1.56 -4.55 -12.34
C ASP A 92 -0.77 -4.99 -13.56
N LYS A 93 -0.62 -6.27 -13.70
CA LYS A 93 0.06 -6.84 -14.86
C LYS A 93 -0.94 -7.28 -15.91
#